data_de0f3aed8a70c96d3310ac3cd961ce82
#
_entry.id   de0f3aed8a70c96d3310ac3cd961ce82
#
_cell.length_a   1.000
_cell.length_b   1.000
_cell.length_c   1.000
_cell.angle_alpha   90.00
_cell.angle_beta   90.00
_cell.angle_gamma   90.00
#
_symmetry.space_group_name_H-M   'P 1'
#
loop_
_entity.id
_entity.type
_entity.pdbx_description
1 polymer ?
#
loop_
_entity_poly.entity_id
_entity_poly.type
_entity_poly.pdbx_seq_one_letter_code
_entity_poly.pdbx_strand_id
1 'polypeptide(L)'
;MTSNDETVARLHAQAQLRPRGNRYEDFEPGRRFAHHWGRTVTAADNTLFSTLTLHYNPHYTNEAYAQAHGHRTVPVNPLLVFNTVFGLSVEDLSEGGGPFLGVDALRYLVDVYPGDTLYARSEVVAARLASRPGYGIVTWHTTGCNQHGQDVIDFQRSNLVKTRN
;
A
#
# COMPACT_ATOMS: atom_id res chain seq x y z
N MET A 1 35.25 28.81 -2.43
CA MET A 1 34.26 27.70 -2.30
C MET A 1 33.99 27.49 -0.82
N THR A 2 32.74 27.53 -0.40
CA THR A 2 32.39 27.33 0.99
C THR A 2 32.39 25.82 1.31
N SER A 3 32.61 25.42 2.57
CA SER A 3 32.54 24.02 3.04
C SER A 3 31.23 23.30 2.61
N ASN A 4 30.18 24.07 2.37
CA ASN A 4 28.89 23.58 1.89
C ASN A 4 28.95 23.17 0.41
N ASP A 5 29.65 23.93 -0.44
CA ASP A 5 29.79 23.60 -1.87
C ASP A 5 30.57 22.31 -2.10
N GLU A 6 31.61 22.06 -1.30
CA GLU A 6 32.37 20.82 -1.33
C GLU A 6 31.55 19.61 -0.87
N THR A 7 30.70 19.80 0.15
CA THR A 7 29.80 18.75 0.64
C THR A 7 28.75 18.39 -0.42
N VAL A 8 28.15 19.42 -1.05
CA VAL A 8 27.16 19.21 -2.12
C VAL A 8 27.79 18.50 -3.31
N ALA A 9 28.99 18.93 -3.76
CA ALA A 9 29.71 18.30 -4.86
C ALA A 9 30.03 16.81 -4.58
N ARG A 10 30.43 16.49 -3.35
CA ARG A 10 30.66 15.10 -2.92
C ARG A 10 29.40 14.26 -2.94
N LEU A 11 28.28 14.81 -2.44
CA LEU A 11 26.98 14.10 -2.46
C LEU A 11 26.51 13.85 -3.89
N HIS A 12 26.65 14.81 -4.79
CA HIS A 12 26.34 14.64 -6.21
C HIS A 12 27.21 13.58 -6.88
N ALA A 13 28.50 13.53 -6.56
CA ALA A 13 29.42 12.52 -7.11
C ALA A 13 29.11 11.10 -6.62
N GLN A 14 28.51 10.95 -5.44
CA GLN A 14 28.10 9.68 -4.87
C GLN A 14 26.67 9.27 -5.21
N ALA A 15 25.86 10.22 -5.72
CA ALA A 15 24.47 9.97 -6.07
C ALA A 15 24.37 9.02 -7.27
N GLN A 16 23.63 7.95 -7.11
CA GLN A 16 23.31 7.03 -8.20
C GLN A 16 21.87 7.28 -8.64
N LEU A 17 21.69 7.56 -9.91
CA LEU A 17 20.35 7.61 -10.52
C LEU A 17 19.76 6.19 -10.52
N ARG A 18 18.73 5.97 -9.73
CA ARG A 18 17.91 4.76 -9.82
C ARG A 18 16.65 5.08 -10.61
N PRO A 19 16.32 4.31 -11.66
CA PRO A 19 15.05 4.46 -12.35
C PRO A 19 13.92 4.22 -11.35
N ARG A 20 12.97 5.17 -11.27
CA ARG A 20 11.80 5.04 -10.42
C ARG A 20 10.74 4.16 -11.09
N GLY A 21 10.14 3.31 -10.30
CA GLY A 21 9.05 2.44 -10.69
C GLY A 21 9.51 1.26 -11.56
N ASN A 22 8.83 0.16 -11.39
CA ASN A 22 9.01 -1.04 -12.19
C ASN A 22 8.21 -0.94 -13.49
N ARG A 23 8.66 -1.64 -14.53
CA ARG A 23 7.96 -1.82 -15.81
C ARG A 23 7.41 -3.24 -15.89
N TYR A 24 6.58 -3.51 -16.90
CA TYR A 24 5.96 -4.82 -17.07
C TYR A 24 6.97 -5.97 -17.03
N GLU A 25 8.13 -5.81 -17.67
CA GLU A 25 9.18 -6.81 -17.75
C GLU A 25 9.87 -7.11 -16.42
N ASP A 26 9.64 -6.27 -15.41
CA ASP A 26 10.15 -6.49 -14.07
C ASP A 26 9.25 -7.39 -13.21
N PHE A 27 8.04 -7.69 -13.69
CA PHE A 27 7.04 -8.43 -12.94
C PHE A 27 6.93 -9.88 -13.42
N GLU A 28 7.90 -10.70 -13.04
CA GLU A 28 7.82 -12.13 -13.28
C GLU A 28 6.94 -12.82 -12.23
N PRO A 29 6.03 -13.74 -12.59
CA PRO A 29 5.26 -14.51 -11.63
C PRO A 29 6.13 -15.18 -10.57
N GLY A 30 5.74 -15.04 -9.30
CA GLY A 30 6.51 -15.49 -8.13
C GLY A 30 7.51 -14.46 -7.59
N ARG A 31 7.79 -13.35 -8.28
CA ARG A 31 8.62 -12.28 -7.73
C ARG A 31 7.94 -11.66 -6.52
N ARG A 32 8.72 -11.46 -5.44
CA ARG A 32 8.24 -10.92 -4.17
C ARG A 32 8.81 -9.54 -3.88
N PHE A 33 8.00 -8.72 -3.21
CA PHE A 33 8.32 -7.38 -2.77
C PHE A 33 8.04 -7.26 -1.28
N ALA A 34 9.02 -6.79 -0.52
CA ALA A 34 8.82 -6.27 0.83
C ALA A 34 8.85 -4.74 0.72
N HIS A 35 7.69 -4.10 0.90
CA HIS A 35 7.60 -2.65 0.79
C HIS A 35 8.24 -2.01 2.02
N HIS A 36 9.15 -1.07 1.79
CA HIS A 36 10.05 -0.58 2.84
C HIS A 36 9.42 0.42 3.81
N TRP A 37 8.29 1.01 3.45
CA TRP A 37 7.58 1.93 4.33
C TRP A 37 6.61 1.18 5.26
N GLY A 38 6.51 1.67 6.50
CA GLY A 38 5.41 1.36 7.40
C GLY A 38 4.64 2.63 7.74
N ARG A 39 3.36 2.50 8.11
CA ARG A 39 2.53 3.63 8.55
C ARG A 39 1.77 3.29 9.82
N THR A 40 1.98 4.10 10.85
CA THR A 40 1.14 4.06 12.05
C THR A 40 -0.18 4.78 11.77
N VAL A 41 -1.30 4.11 12.00
CA VAL A 41 -2.64 4.67 11.85
C VAL A 41 -3.07 5.28 13.17
N THR A 42 -3.50 6.54 13.14
CA THR A 42 -3.92 7.28 14.33
C THR A 42 -5.44 7.35 14.45
N ALA A 43 -5.96 7.67 15.64
CA ALA A 43 -7.39 7.94 15.82
C ALA A 43 -7.87 9.13 14.96
N ALA A 44 -7.00 10.12 14.75
CA ALA A 44 -7.30 11.26 13.89
C ALA A 44 -7.47 10.85 12.42
N ASP A 45 -6.59 9.96 11.91
CA ASP A 45 -6.73 9.40 10.56
C ASP A 45 -8.09 8.69 10.40
N ASN A 46 -8.46 7.86 11.38
CA ASN A 46 -9.71 7.09 11.35
C ASN A 46 -10.94 8.00 11.36
N THR A 47 -10.97 8.99 12.25
CA THR A 47 -12.07 9.95 12.34
C THR A 47 -12.21 10.77 11.07
N LEU A 48 -11.09 11.32 10.55
CA LEU A 48 -11.08 12.12 9.34
C LEU A 48 -11.54 11.30 8.13
N PHE A 49 -11.00 10.10 7.95
CA PHE A 49 -11.37 9.21 6.85
C PHE A 49 -12.86 8.86 6.88
N SER A 50 -13.38 8.41 8.04
CA SER A 50 -14.78 8.01 8.18
C SER A 50 -15.73 9.17 7.94
N THR A 51 -15.35 10.38 8.36
CA THR A 51 -16.14 11.61 8.14
C THR A 51 -16.16 12.03 6.67
N LEU A 52 -14.98 12.09 6.02
CA LEU A 52 -14.85 12.54 4.63
C LEU A 52 -15.48 11.54 3.64
N THR A 53 -15.46 10.25 3.96
CA THR A 53 -16.05 9.21 3.12
C THR A 53 -17.53 8.92 3.45
N LEU A 54 -18.11 9.65 4.38
CA LEU A 54 -19.50 9.47 4.86
C LEU A 54 -19.77 8.05 5.37
N HIS A 55 -18.76 7.39 5.90
CA HIS A 55 -18.85 6.02 6.41
C HIS A 55 -19.25 6.02 7.88
N TYR A 56 -20.51 6.36 8.16
CA TYR A 56 -21.06 6.56 9.51
C TYR A 56 -21.48 5.25 10.22
N ASN A 57 -20.73 4.18 10.05
CA ASN A 57 -20.94 2.97 10.82
C ASN A 57 -20.46 3.21 12.28
N PRO A 58 -21.34 3.03 13.29
CA PRO A 58 -20.99 3.33 14.69
C PRO A 58 -19.84 2.49 15.24
N HIS A 59 -19.51 1.34 14.67
CA HIS A 59 -18.31 0.59 15.04
C HIS A 59 -17.03 1.42 14.86
N TYR A 60 -16.98 2.34 13.90
CA TYR A 60 -15.77 3.11 13.56
C TYR A 60 -15.82 4.56 14.01
N THR A 61 -16.90 4.96 14.70
CA THR A 61 -17.14 6.37 15.06
C THR A 61 -17.64 6.57 16.48
N ASN A 62 -18.09 5.51 17.17
CA ASN A 62 -18.69 5.60 18.52
C ASN A 62 -18.01 4.62 19.47
N GLU A 63 -17.24 5.16 20.42
CA GLU A 63 -16.47 4.40 21.40
C GLU A 63 -17.36 3.48 22.26
N ALA A 64 -18.45 4.01 22.82
CA ALA A 64 -19.36 3.22 23.66
C ALA A 64 -20.01 2.08 22.88
N TYR A 65 -20.36 2.34 21.64
CA TYR A 65 -20.93 1.31 20.76
C TYR A 65 -19.91 0.22 20.44
N ALA A 66 -18.69 0.59 20.06
CA ALA A 66 -17.62 -0.36 19.75
C ALA A 66 -17.31 -1.26 20.96
N GLN A 67 -17.18 -0.67 22.17
CA GLN A 67 -16.95 -1.43 23.39
C GLN A 67 -18.10 -2.38 23.75
N ALA A 68 -19.34 -1.94 23.57
CA ALA A 68 -20.52 -2.80 23.78
C ALA A 68 -20.58 -4.01 22.82
N HIS A 69 -19.84 -3.93 21.69
CA HIS A 69 -19.72 -4.99 20.68
C HIS A 69 -18.38 -5.76 20.76
N GLY A 70 -17.66 -5.63 21.86
CA GLY A 70 -16.48 -6.44 22.16
C GLY A 70 -15.14 -5.88 21.70
N HIS A 71 -15.11 -4.68 21.12
CA HIS A 71 -13.86 -4.00 20.78
C HIS A 71 -13.26 -3.30 22.01
N ARG A 72 -11.94 -3.27 22.12
CA ARG A 72 -11.23 -2.55 23.20
C ARG A 72 -11.36 -1.03 23.09
N THR A 73 -11.51 -0.52 21.88
CA THR A 73 -11.69 0.88 21.48
C THR A 73 -12.26 0.89 20.07
N VAL A 74 -12.51 2.07 19.51
CA VAL A 74 -12.95 2.19 18.11
C VAL A 74 -11.91 1.57 17.17
N PRO A 75 -12.25 0.49 16.44
CA PRO A 75 -11.34 -0.07 15.45
C PRO A 75 -11.16 0.88 14.26
N VAL A 76 -10.06 0.69 13.52
CA VAL A 76 -9.80 1.45 12.31
C VAL A 76 -10.78 1.01 11.22
N ASN A 77 -11.35 1.98 10.50
CA ASN A 77 -12.21 1.74 9.36
C ASN A 77 -11.53 0.80 8.35
N PRO A 78 -12.16 -0.31 7.96
CA PRO A 78 -11.52 -1.30 7.08
C PRO A 78 -11.10 -0.73 5.72
N LEU A 79 -11.83 0.24 5.18
CA LEU A 79 -11.42 0.91 3.94
C LEU A 79 -10.16 1.78 4.13
N LEU A 80 -9.93 2.33 5.32
CA LEU A 80 -8.69 3.03 5.65
C LEU A 80 -7.53 2.05 5.76
N VAL A 81 -7.74 0.87 6.37
CA VAL A 81 -6.75 -0.21 6.41
C VAL A 81 -6.37 -0.63 4.99
N PHE A 82 -7.36 -0.90 4.13
CA PHE A 82 -7.13 -1.23 2.73
C PHE A 82 -6.33 -0.14 2.01
N ASN A 83 -6.77 1.12 2.06
CA ASN A 83 -6.10 2.22 1.38
C ASN A 83 -4.67 2.44 1.89
N THR A 84 -4.43 2.23 3.18
CA THR A 84 -3.08 2.34 3.76
C THR A 84 -2.16 1.25 3.19
N VAL A 85 -2.56 -0.01 3.25
CA VAL A 85 -1.75 -1.14 2.74
C VAL A 85 -1.57 -1.05 1.22
N PHE A 86 -2.63 -0.68 0.48
CA PHE A 86 -2.56 -0.43 -0.95
C PHE A 86 -1.53 0.68 -1.25
N GLY A 87 -1.61 1.81 -0.54
CA GLY A 87 -0.71 2.95 -0.70
C GLY A 87 0.76 2.61 -0.45
N LEU A 88 1.06 1.80 0.59
CA LEU A 88 2.42 1.34 0.90
C LEU A 88 3.06 0.54 -0.24
N SER A 89 2.27 -0.09 -1.09
CA SER A 89 2.74 -0.92 -2.21
C SER A 89 2.88 -0.18 -3.54
N VAL A 90 2.42 1.09 -3.63
CA VAL A 90 2.36 1.84 -4.89
C VAL A 90 3.73 2.09 -5.50
N GLU A 91 4.72 2.47 -4.69
CA GLU A 91 6.07 2.82 -5.16
C GLU A 91 6.71 1.69 -5.97
N ASP A 92 6.64 0.45 -5.46
CA ASP A 92 7.23 -0.71 -6.13
C ASP A 92 6.36 -1.24 -7.27
N LEU A 93 5.03 -1.16 -7.15
CA LEU A 93 4.13 -1.89 -8.04
C LEU A 93 3.52 -1.03 -9.14
N SER A 94 3.24 0.25 -8.89
CA SER A 94 2.44 1.06 -9.82
C SER A 94 2.87 2.52 -9.98
N GLU A 95 3.96 2.97 -9.35
CA GLU A 95 4.46 4.35 -9.51
C GLU A 95 4.85 4.63 -10.97
N GLY A 96 5.34 3.65 -11.71
CA GLY A 96 5.66 3.76 -13.15
C GLY A 96 4.48 4.15 -14.05
N GLY A 97 3.30 4.24 -13.47
CA GLY A 97 2.06 4.69 -14.10
C GLY A 97 1.35 3.59 -14.88
N GLY A 98 0.04 3.64 -14.81
CA GLY A 98 -0.90 2.76 -15.48
C GLY A 98 -2.22 2.72 -14.73
N PRO A 99 -3.36 2.56 -15.43
CA PRO A 99 -4.66 2.47 -14.79
C PRO A 99 -4.75 1.30 -13.82
N PHE A 100 -5.32 1.58 -12.64
CA PHE A 100 -5.82 0.57 -11.74
C PHE A 100 -7.06 -0.09 -12.34
N LEU A 101 -7.09 -1.44 -12.39
CA LEU A 101 -8.16 -2.20 -13.03
C LEU A 101 -9.16 -2.75 -12.03
N GLY A 102 -8.70 -3.16 -10.84
CA GLY A 102 -9.60 -3.69 -9.83
C GLY A 102 -8.89 -4.41 -8.70
N VAL A 103 -9.70 -4.79 -7.72
CA VAL A 103 -9.33 -5.62 -6.58
C VAL A 103 -10.23 -6.85 -6.54
N ASP A 104 -9.62 -7.99 -6.29
CA ASP A 104 -10.29 -9.27 -6.11
C ASP A 104 -9.88 -9.89 -4.76
N ALA A 105 -10.72 -10.78 -4.25
CA ALA A 105 -10.46 -11.60 -3.06
C ALA A 105 -10.01 -10.80 -1.82
N LEU A 106 -10.54 -9.58 -1.65
CA LEU A 106 -10.25 -8.76 -0.47
C LEU A 106 -10.81 -9.40 0.79
N ARG A 107 -9.94 -9.64 1.78
CA ARG A 107 -10.30 -10.19 3.09
C ARG A 107 -9.64 -9.42 4.21
N TYR A 108 -10.43 -9.08 5.22
CA TYR A 108 -9.94 -8.57 6.50
C TYR A 108 -9.79 -9.75 7.46
N LEU A 109 -8.62 -9.90 8.07
CA LEU A 109 -8.24 -11.07 8.85
C LEU A 109 -8.30 -10.78 10.34
N VAL A 110 -7.87 -9.59 10.75
CA VAL A 110 -7.82 -9.14 12.14
C VAL A 110 -8.12 -7.65 12.19
N ASP A 111 -8.81 -7.21 13.24
CA ASP A 111 -9.07 -5.80 13.48
C ASP A 111 -7.77 -5.02 13.71
N VAL A 112 -7.70 -3.85 13.09
CA VAL A 112 -6.64 -2.86 13.29
C VAL A 112 -7.15 -1.77 14.22
N TYR A 113 -6.31 -1.33 15.14
CA TYR A 113 -6.66 -0.27 16.09
C TYR A 113 -5.73 0.95 15.94
N PRO A 114 -6.19 2.14 16.34
CA PRO A 114 -5.32 3.30 16.42
C PRO A 114 -4.06 3.01 17.25
N GLY A 115 -2.90 3.37 16.69
CA GLY A 115 -1.59 3.05 17.24
C GLY A 115 -0.91 1.86 16.56
N ASP A 116 -1.63 1.03 15.80
CA ASP A 116 -1.02 -0.03 15.01
C ASP A 116 -0.23 0.56 13.83
N THR A 117 0.92 -0.05 13.56
CA THR A 117 1.76 0.28 12.39
C THR A 117 1.59 -0.81 11.35
N LEU A 118 1.14 -0.41 10.17
CA LEU A 118 0.91 -1.31 9.05
C LEU A 118 2.12 -1.35 8.12
N TYR A 119 2.42 -2.55 7.64
CA TYR A 119 3.43 -2.85 6.62
C TYR A 119 2.78 -3.65 5.50
N ALA A 120 3.41 -3.69 4.33
CA ALA A 120 2.90 -4.43 3.20
C ALA A 120 3.98 -5.28 2.53
N ARG A 121 3.55 -6.43 1.98
CA ARG A 121 4.35 -7.27 1.10
C ARG A 121 3.48 -7.73 -0.06
N SER A 122 4.10 -7.99 -1.21
CA SER A 122 3.37 -8.41 -2.41
C SER A 122 4.11 -9.51 -3.16
N GLU A 123 3.36 -10.34 -3.86
CA GLU A 123 3.87 -11.36 -4.78
C GLU A 123 3.18 -11.21 -6.14
N VAL A 124 3.92 -11.30 -7.22
CA VAL A 124 3.36 -11.33 -8.57
C VAL A 124 2.66 -12.67 -8.80
N VAL A 125 1.35 -12.63 -8.98
CA VAL A 125 0.52 -13.83 -9.22
C VAL A 125 0.45 -14.14 -10.71
N ALA A 126 0.27 -13.09 -11.53
CA ALA A 126 0.16 -13.24 -12.98
C ALA A 126 0.65 -11.98 -13.71
N ALA A 127 1.22 -12.19 -14.89
CA ALA A 127 1.59 -11.13 -15.81
C ALA A 127 1.28 -11.57 -17.24
N ARG A 128 0.64 -10.72 -18.04
CA ARG A 128 0.35 -10.95 -19.45
C ARG A 128 0.34 -9.66 -20.24
N LEU A 129 0.63 -9.69 -21.50
CA LEU A 129 0.49 -8.52 -22.36
C LEU A 129 -0.99 -8.12 -22.46
N ALA A 130 -1.23 -6.82 -22.47
CA ALA A 130 -2.55 -6.26 -22.69
C ALA A 130 -2.87 -6.18 -24.20
N SER A 131 -4.16 -6.09 -24.54
CA SER A 131 -4.58 -5.76 -25.92
C SER A 131 -4.18 -4.34 -26.32
N ARG A 132 -3.98 -3.45 -25.34
CA ARG A 132 -3.48 -2.09 -25.56
C ARG A 132 -1.96 -2.15 -25.77
N PRO A 133 -1.44 -1.68 -26.95
CA PRO A 133 0.00 -1.62 -27.19
C PRO A 133 0.75 -0.82 -26.13
N GLY A 134 1.96 -1.25 -25.78
CA GLY A 134 2.81 -0.58 -24.78
C GLY A 134 2.40 -0.84 -23.32
N TYR A 135 1.53 -1.84 -23.07
CA TYR A 135 1.09 -2.20 -21.72
C TYR A 135 1.02 -3.71 -21.53
N GLY A 136 1.28 -4.15 -20.33
CA GLY A 136 0.88 -5.46 -19.79
C GLY A 136 -0.12 -5.30 -18.65
N ILE A 137 -0.79 -6.39 -18.31
CA ILE A 137 -1.60 -6.51 -17.11
C ILE A 137 -0.81 -7.33 -16.12
N VAL A 138 -0.61 -6.79 -14.92
CA VAL A 138 0.03 -7.50 -13.81
C VAL A 138 -0.95 -7.60 -12.65
N THR A 139 -1.02 -8.78 -12.07
CA THR A 139 -1.81 -9.07 -10.88
C THR A 139 -0.86 -9.42 -9.73
N TRP A 140 -1.02 -8.74 -8.61
CA TRP A 140 -0.28 -9.01 -7.37
C TRP A 140 -1.21 -9.47 -6.27
N HIS A 141 -0.78 -10.42 -5.46
CA HIS A 141 -1.33 -10.69 -4.14
C HIS A 141 -0.57 -9.83 -3.14
N THR A 142 -1.29 -8.97 -2.44
CA THR A 142 -0.73 -8.06 -1.42
C THR A 142 -1.29 -8.45 -0.07
N THR A 143 -0.40 -8.57 0.92
CA THR A 143 -0.75 -8.82 2.32
C THR A 143 -0.27 -7.64 3.15
N GLY A 144 -1.16 -7.10 3.98
CA GLY A 144 -0.83 -6.15 5.03
C GLY A 144 -0.65 -6.85 6.37
N CYS A 145 0.36 -6.46 7.13
CA CYS A 145 0.56 -6.95 8.50
C CYS A 145 0.77 -5.79 9.47
N ASN A 146 0.55 -6.05 10.77
CA ASN A 146 0.82 -5.11 11.83
C ASN A 146 2.29 -5.19 12.33
N GLN A 147 2.66 -4.38 13.31
CA GLN A 147 4.00 -4.32 13.93
C GLN A 147 4.43 -5.64 14.62
N HIS A 148 3.51 -6.56 14.84
CA HIS A 148 3.78 -7.88 15.43
C HIS A 148 3.91 -8.98 14.38
N GLY A 149 3.88 -8.62 13.08
CA GLY A 149 3.93 -9.57 11.96
C GLY A 149 2.62 -10.33 11.72
N GLN A 150 1.53 -9.95 12.39
CA GLN A 150 0.22 -10.56 12.20
C GLN A 150 -0.44 -9.99 10.95
N ASP A 151 -0.89 -10.86 10.05
CA ASP A 151 -1.60 -10.46 8.84
C ASP A 151 -2.99 -9.91 9.19
N VAL A 152 -3.28 -8.70 8.72
CA VAL A 152 -4.53 -7.98 9.00
C VAL A 152 -5.45 -7.89 7.80
N ILE A 153 -4.88 -7.95 6.60
CA ILE A 153 -5.61 -7.84 5.32
C ILE A 153 -4.85 -8.55 4.22
N ASP A 154 -5.57 -9.20 3.31
CA ASP A 154 -5.01 -9.65 2.04
C ASP A 154 -5.97 -9.35 0.87
N PHE A 155 -5.40 -9.15 -0.31
CA PHE A 155 -6.16 -8.92 -1.53
C PHE A 155 -5.31 -9.16 -2.78
N GLN A 156 -5.97 -9.39 -3.91
CA GLN A 156 -5.34 -9.34 -5.21
C GLN A 156 -5.72 -8.03 -5.91
N ARG A 157 -4.75 -7.38 -6.56
CA ARG A 157 -5.02 -6.22 -7.40
C ARG A 157 -4.40 -6.38 -8.77
N SER A 158 -5.05 -5.79 -9.77
CA SER A 158 -4.55 -5.77 -11.14
C SER A 158 -4.41 -4.34 -11.65
N ASN A 159 -3.31 -4.07 -12.32
CA ASN A 159 -3.08 -2.80 -13.00
C ASN A 159 -2.62 -3.02 -14.44
N LEU A 160 -2.88 -2.04 -15.30
CA LEU A 160 -2.10 -1.87 -16.52
C LEU A 160 -0.72 -1.31 -16.13
N VAL A 161 0.33 -1.91 -16.64
CA VAL A 161 1.71 -1.48 -16.39
C VAL A 161 2.38 -1.24 -17.75
N LYS A 162 3.07 -0.11 -17.88
CA LYS A 162 3.80 0.23 -19.11
C LYS A 162 4.92 -0.76 -19.38
N THR A 163 5.09 -1.15 -20.63
CA THR A 163 6.28 -1.86 -21.11
C THR A 163 7.45 -0.88 -21.27
N ARG A 164 8.67 -1.40 -21.42
CA ARG A 164 9.88 -0.59 -21.70
C ARG A 164 9.89 -0.05 -23.13
N ASN A 165 9.22 -0.74 -24.03
CA ASN A 165 9.12 -0.38 -25.47
C ASN A 165 7.71 -0.02 -25.84
#